data_860b4efa7aecc3aec24e234308f6ee04
#
_entry.id   860b4efa7aecc3aec24e234308f6ee04
#
_cell.length_a   1.000
_cell.length_b   1.000
_cell.length_c   1.000
_cell.angle_alpha   90.00
_cell.angle_beta   90.00
_cell.angle_gamma   90.00
#
_symmetry.space_group_name_H-M   'P 1'
#
loop_
_entity.id
_entity.type
_entity.pdbx_description
1 polymer ?
#
loop_
_entity_poly.entity_id
_entity_poly.type
_entity_poly.pdbx_seq_one_letter_code
_entity_poly.pdbx_strand_id
1 'polypeptide(L)'
;EKVQVGTNRVELEQEDGILAEADNIYYNGEEYWFTGNQSGTHFTLKDSAADDLDEQDSATLKAWSGFETALDEFEDVLYASDKDWNIISSKIDVQSFADYYLISEWVENWDTFKSSTFCYRDGADDVLHMGPVWDYDSALNNKDESYGVSNPHADYAMNIQDQQRGEISLTWFTELMKCQQFREVVQERYQHTMRPLLENWSETCNDYRSTLENSAKMEFVRWDLKDQPGTARADESGTWQQDVDKLQDWIAQRTAYMTKRFDDEFVR
;
A
#
# COMPACT_ATOMS: atom_id res chain seq x y z
N GLU A 1 17.12 -14.93 9.60
CA GLU A 1 17.15 -13.76 10.52
C GLU A 1 16.21 -12.72 9.92
N LYS A 2 15.03 -12.52 10.55
CA LYS A 2 14.09 -11.51 10.07
C LYS A 2 14.67 -10.14 10.42
N VAL A 3 15.06 -9.36 9.42
CA VAL A 3 15.49 -7.97 9.62
C VAL A 3 14.26 -7.18 10.06
N GLN A 4 14.27 -6.73 11.30
CA GLN A 4 13.24 -5.86 11.83
C GLN A 4 13.48 -4.45 11.27
N VAL A 5 12.77 -4.11 10.21
CA VAL A 5 12.81 -2.77 9.62
C VAL A 5 11.60 -1.99 10.13
N GLY A 6 11.80 -1.20 11.17
CA GLY A 6 10.78 -0.28 11.67
C GLY A 6 9.65 -0.93 12.46
N THR A 7 8.59 -0.16 12.68
CA THR A 7 7.41 -0.52 13.46
C THR A 7 6.30 -1.23 12.64
N ASN A 8 6.57 -1.62 11.40
CA ASN A 8 5.61 -2.26 10.50
C ASN A 8 5.58 -3.77 10.73
N ARG A 9 5.21 -4.19 11.93
CA ARG A 9 4.91 -5.56 12.23
C ARG A 9 3.44 -5.65 12.59
N VAL A 10 2.69 -6.42 11.83
CA VAL A 10 1.38 -6.89 12.25
C VAL A 10 1.62 -8.09 13.15
N GLU A 11 1.16 -8.03 14.36
CA GLU A 11 1.08 -9.15 15.30
C GLU A 11 -0.40 -9.40 15.56
N LEU A 12 -0.85 -10.60 15.24
CA LEU A 12 -2.19 -11.04 15.57
C LEU A 12 -2.12 -11.65 16.98
N GLU A 13 -2.71 -10.99 17.97
CA GLU A 13 -2.63 -11.39 19.38
C GLU A 13 -3.86 -12.19 19.82
N GLN A 14 -5.00 -12.02 19.14
CA GLN A 14 -6.25 -12.70 19.46
C GLN A 14 -6.38 -14.00 18.64
N GLU A 15 -6.96 -15.04 19.23
CA GLU A 15 -7.12 -16.36 18.59
C GLU A 15 -7.91 -16.31 17.26
N ASP A 16 -8.71 -15.29 17.04
CA ASP A 16 -9.50 -15.06 15.83
C ASP A 16 -8.98 -13.90 14.97
N GLY A 17 -7.70 -13.52 15.16
CA GLY A 17 -6.99 -12.56 14.32
C GLY A 17 -6.77 -13.08 12.91
N ILE A 18 -7.01 -12.21 11.91
CA ILE A 18 -6.88 -12.51 10.48
C ILE A 18 -6.08 -11.43 9.77
N LEU A 19 -5.11 -11.85 8.96
CA LEU A 19 -4.45 -11.04 7.94
C LEU A 19 -4.92 -11.51 6.56
N ALA A 20 -5.40 -10.56 5.77
CA ALA A 20 -5.86 -10.79 4.40
C ALA A 20 -5.14 -9.89 3.40
N GLU A 21 -5.03 -10.36 2.17
CA GLU A 21 -4.53 -9.58 1.03
C GLU A 21 -5.65 -9.35 0.03
N ALA A 22 -5.84 -8.11 -0.40
CA ALA A 22 -6.58 -7.80 -1.60
C ALA A 22 -5.70 -8.14 -2.81
N ASP A 23 -6.04 -9.26 -3.48
CA ASP A 23 -5.30 -9.80 -4.61
C ASP A 23 -6.24 -10.13 -5.78
N ASN A 24 -6.29 -9.24 -6.74
CA ASN A 24 -7.14 -9.42 -7.93
C ASN A 24 -6.43 -10.17 -9.08
N ILE A 25 -5.19 -10.63 -8.87
CA ILE A 25 -4.37 -11.26 -9.89
C ILE A 25 -4.24 -12.77 -9.65
N TYR A 26 -3.88 -13.15 -8.42
CA TYR A 26 -3.50 -14.54 -8.11
C TYR A 26 -4.47 -15.24 -7.15
N TYR A 27 -5.56 -14.59 -6.73
CA TYR A 27 -6.52 -15.11 -5.75
C TYR A 27 -7.02 -16.52 -6.04
N ASN A 28 -7.19 -16.89 -7.32
CA ASN A 28 -7.71 -18.18 -7.71
C ASN A 28 -6.71 -19.35 -7.54
N GLY A 29 -5.48 -19.06 -7.18
CA GLY A 29 -4.47 -20.03 -6.77
C GLY A 29 -4.47 -20.30 -5.25
N GLU A 30 -5.19 -19.51 -4.47
CA GLU A 30 -5.27 -19.61 -3.02
C GLU A 30 -6.42 -20.54 -2.59
N GLU A 31 -6.25 -21.20 -1.44
CA GLU A 31 -7.26 -22.11 -0.90
C GLU A 31 -8.45 -21.36 -0.30
N TYR A 32 -8.18 -20.26 0.39
CA TYR A 32 -9.18 -19.44 1.07
C TYR A 32 -9.22 -18.03 0.50
N TRP A 33 -10.33 -17.72 -0.14
CA TRP A 33 -10.59 -16.38 -0.65
C TRP A 33 -12.10 -16.11 -0.73
N PHE A 34 -12.46 -14.84 -0.74
CA PHE A 34 -13.82 -14.37 -1.02
C PHE A 34 -13.78 -13.11 -1.88
N THR A 35 -14.94 -12.67 -2.32
CA THR A 35 -15.08 -11.43 -3.10
C THR A 35 -15.86 -10.42 -2.26
N GLY A 36 -15.29 -9.24 -2.02
CA GLY A 36 -15.96 -8.13 -1.33
C GLY A 36 -17.24 -7.74 -2.07
N ASN A 37 -18.33 -7.56 -1.31
CA ASN A 37 -19.69 -7.50 -1.84
C ASN A 37 -19.98 -6.23 -2.66
N GLN A 38 -19.24 -5.14 -2.46
CA GLN A 38 -19.42 -3.88 -3.16
C GLN A 38 -18.24 -3.54 -4.07
N SER A 39 -17.00 -3.79 -3.63
CA SER A 39 -15.80 -3.50 -4.41
C SER A 39 -15.57 -4.49 -5.55
N GLY A 40 -16.05 -5.72 -5.41
CA GLY A 40 -15.71 -6.83 -6.30
C GLY A 40 -14.25 -7.30 -6.17
N THR A 41 -13.50 -6.76 -5.22
CA THR A 41 -12.12 -7.14 -4.94
C THR A 41 -12.06 -8.53 -4.32
N HIS A 42 -11.08 -9.32 -4.73
CA HIS A 42 -10.83 -10.64 -4.14
C HIS A 42 -9.87 -10.50 -2.96
N PHE A 43 -10.26 -11.09 -1.83
CA PHE A 43 -9.46 -11.13 -0.61
C PHE A 43 -9.03 -12.55 -0.33
N THR A 44 -7.74 -12.74 -0.08
CA THR A 44 -7.12 -14.05 0.21
C THR A 44 -6.64 -14.08 1.64
N LEU A 45 -6.82 -15.21 2.33
CA LEU A 45 -6.28 -15.44 3.67
C LEU A 45 -4.77 -15.60 3.59
N LYS A 46 -4.01 -14.82 4.35
CA LYS A 46 -2.54 -14.87 4.38
C LYS A 46 -1.97 -15.32 5.71
N ASP A 47 -2.64 -15.00 6.81
CA ASP A 47 -2.25 -15.45 8.13
C ASP A 47 -3.45 -15.46 9.07
N SER A 48 -3.39 -16.32 10.08
CA SER A 48 -4.38 -16.41 11.15
C SER A 48 -3.65 -16.67 12.46
N ALA A 49 -4.13 -16.07 13.55
CA ALA A 49 -3.61 -16.32 14.89
C ALA A 49 -4.01 -17.70 15.44
N ALA A 50 -5.07 -18.30 14.90
CA ALA A 50 -5.42 -19.69 15.17
C ALA A 50 -4.47 -20.59 14.37
N ASP A 51 -3.76 -21.48 15.06
CA ASP A 51 -2.72 -22.41 14.59
C ASP A 51 -2.72 -22.81 13.09
N ASP A 52 -1.57 -23.25 12.64
CA ASP A 52 -1.18 -23.71 11.30
C ASP A 52 -2.29 -23.73 10.22
N LEU A 53 -2.20 -22.85 9.23
CA LEU A 53 -3.06 -22.78 8.02
C LEU A 53 -3.14 -24.14 7.26
N ASP A 54 -2.24 -25.07 7.53
CA ASP A 54 -2.21 -26.42 6.96
C ASP A 54 -3.25 -27.37 7.55
N GLU A 55 -3.84 -27.04 8.69
CA GLU A 55 -4.93 -27.80 9.28
C GLU A 55 -6.23 -27.01 9.11
N GLN A 56 -7.16 -27.53 8.31
CA GLN A 56 -8.54 -27.02 8.15
C GLN A 56 -9.28 -27.08 9.49
N ASP A 57 -8.87 -26.24 10.43
CA ASP A 57 -9.51 -26.21 11.72
C ASP A 57 -10.75 -25.31 11.66
N SER A 58 -11.74 -25.68 12.45
CA SER A 58 -13.01 -24.96 12.52
C SER A 58 -12.87 -23.56 13.12
N ALA A 59 -11.79 -23.26 13.84
CA ALA A 59 -11.52 -21.97 14.44
C ALA A 59 -11.05 -20.97 13.38
N THR A 60 -10.06 -21.35 12.55
CA THR A 60 -9.58 -20.55 11.43
C THR A 60 -10.70 -20.25 10.43
N LEU A 61 -11.51 -21.24 10.06
CA LEU A 61 -12.65 -21.04 9.15
C LEU A 61 -13.71 -20.11 9.74
N LYS A 62 -13.95 -20.19 11.04
CA LYS A 62 -14.87 -19.29 11.74
C LYS A 62 -14.32 -17.87 11.79
N ALA A 63 -13.05 -17.69 12.10
CA ALA A 63 -12.38 -16.39 12.13
C ALA A 63 -12.39 -15.75 10.73
N TRP A 64 -12.08 -16.53 9.69
CA TRP A 64 -12.14 -16.11 8.29
C TRP A 64 -13.53 -15.65 7.87
N SER A 65 -14.58 -16.42 8.18
CA SER A 65 -15.96 -16.03 7.91
C SER A 65 -16.39 -14.79 8.71
N GLY A 66 -15.88 -14.62 9.91
CA GLY A 66 -16.10 -13.42 10.73
C GLY A 66 -15.42 -12.18 10.13
N PHE A 67 -14.21 -12.37 9.55
CA PHE A 67 -13.50 -11.32 8.83
C PHE A 67 -14.27 -10.91 7.56
N GLU A 68 -14.69 -11.87 6.72
CA GLU A 68 -15.53 -11.62 5.54
C GLU A 68 -16.78 -10.81 5.90
N THR A 69 -17.52 -11.23 6.95
CA THR A 69 -18.71 -10.52 7.41
C THR A 69 -18.40 -9.07 7.80
N ALA A 70 -17.33 -8.83 8.54
CA ALA A 70 -16.96 -7.48 8.97
C ALA A 70 -16.50 -6.59 7.80
N LEU A 71 -15.82 -7.17 6.81
CA LEU A 71 -15.43 -6.48 5.60
C LEU A 71 -16.66 -6.10 4.75
N ASP A 72 -17.58 -7.01 4.56
CA ASP A 72 -18.84 -6.75 3.85
C ASP A 72 -19.69 -5.69 4.55
N GLU A 73 -19.79 -5.73 5.88
CA GLU A 73 -20.46 -4.67 6.65
C GLU A 73 -19.79 -3.30 6.51
N PHE A 74 -18.46 -3.26 6.41
CA PHE A 74 -17.74 -2.02 6.13
C PHE A 74 -18.00 -1.55 4.70
N GLU A 75 -17.93 -2.42 3.71
CA GLU A 75 -18.21 -2.06 2.32
C GLU A 75 -19.65 -1.56 2.14
N ASP A 76 -20.63 -2.19 2.76
CA ASP A 76 -22.03 -1.77 2.68
C ASP A 76 -22.24 -0.32 3.12
N VAL A 77 -21.61 0.10 4.23
CA VAL A 77 -21.72 1.50 4.69
C VAL A 77 -20.82 2.45 3.91
N LEU A 78 -19.67 1.99 3.43
CA LEU A 78 -18.74 2.79 2.64
C LEU A 78 -19.30 3.13 1.25
N TYR A 79 -19.95 2.17 0.59
CA TYR A 79 -20.51 2.36 -0.75
C TYR A 79 -21.95 2.88 -0.74
N ALA A 80 -22.56 3.06 0.44
CA ALA A 80 -23.87 3.68 0.54
C ALA A 80 -23.91 5.06 -0.11
N SER A 81 -25.02 5.37 -0.78
CA SER A 81 -25.21 6.69 -1.42
C SER A 81 -25.29 7.83 -0.39
N ASP A 82 -25.82 7.53 0.79
CA ASP A 82 -25.90 8.44 1.94
C ASP A 82 -24.91 7.96 3.00
N LYS A 83 -23.69 8.52 2.95
CA LYS A 83 -22.57 8.09 3.80
C LYS A 83 -22.69 8.70 5.19
N ASP A 84 -22.81 7.84 6.21
CA ASP A 84 -22.67 8.24 7.62
C ASP A 84 -21.23 7.99 8.09
N TRP A 85 -20.47 9.07 8.24
CA TRP A 85 -19.10 8.99 8.69
C TRP A 85 -18.94 8.34 10.07
N ASN A 86 -19.89 8.54 11.00
CA ASN A 86 -19.78 7.92 12.32
C ASN A 86 -19.87 6.40 12.23
N ILE A 87 -20.70 5.89 11.31
CA ILE A 87 -20.81 4.45 11.09
C ILE A 87 -19.55 3.95 10.37
N ILE A 88 -19.11 4.60 9.28
CA ILE A 88 -17.91 4.21 8.54
C ILE A 88 -16.69 4.18 9.46
N SER A 89 -16.44 5.25 10.21
CA SER A 89 -15.28 5.36 11.10
C SER A 89 -15.30 4.40 12.28
N SER A 90 -16.46 3.85 12.64
CA SER A 90 -16.57 2.81 13.67
C SER A 90 -16.17 1.41 13.19
N LYS A 91 -15.98 1.21 11.89
CA LYS A 91 -15.63 -0.07 11.28
C LYS A 91 -14.15 -0.21 10.95
N ILE A 92 -13.39 0.89 10.97
CA ILE A 92 -12.00 0.94 10.54
C ILE A 92 -11.10 1.69 11.53
N ASP A 93 -9.83 1.34 11.58
CA ASP A 93 -8.81 2.24 12.13
C ASP A 93 -8.51 3.34 11.10
N VAL A 94 -9.13 4.51 11.31
CA VAL A 94 -9.06 5.62 10.37
C VAL A 94 -7.63 6.09 10.14
N GLN A 95 -6.74 5.98 11.17
CA GLN A 95 -5.35 6.41 11.04
C GLN A 95 -4.54 5.44 10.16
N SER A 96 -4.70 4.13 10.35
CA SER A 96 -4.03 3.15 9.49
C SER A 96 -4.44 3.30 8.02
N PHE A 97 -5.72 3.56 7.76
CA PHE A 97 -6.21 3.84 6.41
C PHE A 97 -5.61 5.13 5.84
N ALA A 98 -5.56 6.20 6.61
CA ALA A 98 -4.95 7.45 6.17
C ALA A 98 -3.44 7.31 5.89
N ASP A 99 -2.71 6.62 6.76
CA ASP A 99 -1.28 6.38 6.59
C ASP A 99 -0.99 5.48 5.38
N TYR A 100 -1.78 4.42 5.19
CA TYR A 100 -1.65 3.56 4.01
C TYR A 100 -1.94 4.31 2.71
N TYR A 101 -2.97 5.15 2.69
CA TYR A 101 -3.24 6.04 1.55
C TYR A 101 -2.05 6.96 1.28
N LEU A 102 -1.53 7.64 2.30
CA LEU A 102 -0.45 8.60 2.16
C LEU A 102 0.85 7.98 1.63
N ILE A 103 1.23 6.80 2.13
CA ILE A 103 2.42 6.13 1.62
C ILE A 103 2.22 5.67 0.17
N SER A 104 1.06 5.09 -0.13
CA SER A 104 0.73 4.63 -1.48
C SER A 104 0.68 5.79 -2.48
N GLU A 105 0.11 6.92 -2.07
CA GLU A 105 0.08 8.17 -2.84
C GLU A 105 1.49 8.69 -3.10
N TRP A 106 2.34 8.75 -2.07
CA TRP A 106 3.68 9.30 -2.19
C TRP A 106 4.59 8.47 -3.08
N VAL A 107 4.60 7.14 -2.91
CA VAL A 107 5.53 6.27 -3.64
C VAL A 107 5.05 5.87 -5.03
N GLU A 108 3.77 6.08 -5.36
CA GLU A 108 3.16 5.64 -6.62
C GLU A 108 3.42 4.15 -6.91
N ASN A 109 3.18 3.26 -5.94
CA ASN A 109 3.37 1.83 -6.15
C ASN A 109 2.33 1.28 -7.12
N TRP A 110 2.80 0.61 -8.19
CA TRP A 110 1.96 0.08 -9.25
C TRP A 110 0.95 -0.96 -8.77
N ASP A 111 1.35 -1.80 -7.81
CA ASP A 111 0.50 -2.89 -7.33
C ASP A 111 -0.51 -2.45 -6.28
N THR A 112 -0.38 -1.24 -5.75
CA THR A 112 -1.30 -0.70 -4.77
C THR A 112 -2.74 -0.78 -5.26
N PHE A 113 -3.63 -1.31 -4.40
CA PHE A 113 -5.07 -1.52 -4.60
C PHE A 113 -5.45 -2.58 -5.64
N LYS A 114 -4.49 -3.25 -6.25
CA LYS A 114 -4.71 -4.31 -7.21
C LYS A 114 -4.30 -5.68 -6.67
N SER A 115 -3.11 -5.73 -6.09
CA SER A 115 -2.52 -6.87 -5.37
C SER A 115 -1.62 -6.34 -4.26
N SER A 116 -1.02 -7.22 -3.47
CA SER A 116 -0.07 -6.85 -2.41
C SER A 116 -0.61 -5.79 -1.43
N THR A 117 -1.93 -5.68 -1.33
CA THR A 117 -2.64 -4.71 -0.48
C THR A 117 -3.23 -5.43 0.70
N PHE A 118 -2.62 -5.24 1.87
CA PHE A 118 -2.97 -6.00 3.07
C PHE A 118 -3.90 -5.22 3.99
N CYS A 119 -4.83 -5.95 4.62
CA CYS A 119 -5.66 -5.48 5.71
C CYS A 119 -5.82 -6.59 6.76
N TYR A 120 -6.10 -6.23 8.00
CA TYR A 120 -6.21 -7.18 9.09
C TYR A 120 -7.22 -6.77 10.15
N ARG A 121 -7.62 -7.73 10.98
CA ARG A 121 -8.30 -7.53 12.27
C ARG A 121 -7.61 -8.41 13.30
N ASP A 122 -7.33 -7.86 14.48
CA ASP A 122 -6.78 -8.60 15.61
C ASP A 122 -7.91 -9.15 16.50
N GLY A 123 -8.86 -9.83 15.89
CA GLY A 123 -9.99 -10.48 16.57
C GLY A 123 -11.36 -9.96 16.16
N ALA A 124 -12.42 -10.65 16.65
CA ALA A 124 -13.80 -10.37 16.27
C ALA A 124 -14.31 -9.01 16.77
N ASP A 125 -13.78 -8.52 17.87
CA ASP A 125 -14.17 -7.25 18.49
C ASP A 125 -13.35 -6.06 17.97
N ASP A 126 -12.32 -6.31 17.12
CA ASP A 126 -11.48 -5.28 16.53
C ASP A 126 -12.10 -4.69 15.26
N VAL A 127 -11.60 -3.54 14.82
CA VAL A 127 -11.94 -2.90 13.56
C VAL A 127 -10.99 -3.34 12.43
N LEU A 128 -11.30 -3.01 11.18
CA LEU A 128 -10.37 -3.25 10.06
C LEU A 128 -9.20 -2.25 10.11
N HIS A 129 -8.00 -2.76 9.93
CA HIS A 129 -6.75 -1.99 9.79
C HIS A 129 -6.15 -2.19 8.41
N MET A 130 -5.50 -1.17 7.86
CA MET A 130 -4.66 -1.30 6.66
C MET A 130 -3.21 -1.60 7.02
N GLY A 131 -2.59 -2.49 6.26
CA GLY A 131 -1.20 -2.88 6.41
C GLY A 131 -1.01 -4.39 6.61
N PRO A 132 0.28 -4.82 6.66
CA PRO A 132 1.50 -4.03 6.47
C PRO A 132 1.66 -3.53 5.02
N VAL A 133 2.56 -2.57 4.80
CA VAL A 133 3.02 -2.26 3.43
C VAL A 133 3.90 -3.40 2.93
N TRP A 134 3.63 -3.87 1.71
CA TRP A 134 4.29 -5.04 1.15
C TRP A 134 4.51 -4.85 -0.35
N ASP A 135 5.64 -5.40 -0.87
CA ASP A 135 5.96 -5.47 -2.29
C ASP A 135 5.96 -4.10 -3.01
N TYR A 136 6.72 -3.16 -2.45
CA TYR A 136 6.85 -1.80 -2.98
C TYR A 136 8.07 -1.66 -3.91
N ASP A 137 8.46 -2.72 -4.58
CA ASP A 137 9.57 -2.72 -5.54
C ASP A 137 9.22 -1.97 -6.83
N SER A 138 7.96 -1.94 -7.21
CA SER A 138 7.43 -1.21 -8.36
C SER A 138 7.03 0.24 -8.04
N ALA A 139 7.56 0.79 -6.93
CA ALA A 139 7.30 2.14 -6.45
C ALA A 139 8.40 3.14 -6.87
N LEU A 140 8.21 4.43 -6.56
CA LEU A 140 9.19 5.51 -6.74
C LEU A 140 9.73 5.62 -8.18
N ASN A 141 8.84 5.51 -9.15
CA ASN A 141 9.15 5.43 -10.58
C ASN A 141 9.96 4.20 -11.00
N ASN A 142 10.01 3.19 -10.13
CA ASN A 142 10.71 1.96 -10.38
C ASN A 142 9.78 0.94 -11.05
N LYS A 143 9.23 1.23 -12.22
CA LYS A 143 8.31 0.36 -12.96
C LYS A 143 8.60 0.37 -14.46
N ASP A 144 8.18 -0.70 -15.14
CA ASP A 144 8.23 -0.80 -16.59
C ASP A 144 7.33 0.27 -17.24
N GLU A 145 7.79 0.89 -18.31
CA GLU A 145 7.00 1.86 -19.08
C GLU A 145 5.68 1.27 -19.61
N SER A 146 5.61 -0.06 -19.79
CA SER A 146 4.37 -0.74 -20.19
C SER A 146 3.27 -0.65 -19.12
N TYR A 147 3.64 -0.44 -17.85
CA TYR A 147 2.74 -0.20 -16.72
C TYR A 147 2.34 1.28 -16.57
N GLY A 148 2.74 2.12 -17.50
CA GLY A 148 2.46 3.54 -17.51
C GLY A 148 3.63 4.38 -16.97
N VAL A 149 3.58 5.67 -17.25
CA VAL A 149 4.61 6.63 -16.83
C VAL A 149 4.23 7.18 -15.45
N SER A 150 5.17 7.11 -14.52
CA SER A 150 5.04 7.80 -13.24
C SER A 150 5.01 9.31 -13.46
N ASN A 151 4.10 9.99 -12.76
CA ASN A 151 3.99 11.44 -12.80
C ASN A 151 4.08 12.03 -11.39
N PRO A 152 5.26 12.52 -10.97
CA PRO A 152 5.44 13.06 -9.62
C PRO A 152 4.58 14.31 -9.32
N HIS A 153 3.89 14.84 -10.31
CA HIS A 153 3.07 16.05 -10.22
C HIS A 153 1.56 15.79 -10.35
N ALA A 154 1.09 14.57 -10.12
CA ALA A 154 -0.32 14.21 -10.19
C ALA A 154 -0.77 13.38 -9.00
N ASP A 155 -2.06 13.45 -8.65
CA ASP A 155 -2.66 12.51 -7.69
C ASP A 155 -2.60 11.09 -8.27
N TYR A 156 -2.18 10.14 -7.47
CA TYR A 156 -1.97 8.75 -7.89
C TYR A 156 -3.06 7.82 -7.38
N ALA A 157 -3.15 7.65 -6.06
CA ALA A 157 -4.01 6.66 -5.43
C ALA A 157 -5.51 6.90 -5.70
N MET A 158 -5.92 8.15 -5.91
CA MET A 158 -7.30 8.50 -6.28
C MET A 158 -7.64 8.13 -7.72
N ASN A 159 -6.64 8.08 -8.59
CA ASN A 159 -6.80 7.84 -10.02
C ASN A 159 -6.36 6.44 -10.43
N ILE A 160 -6.20 5.53 -9.46
CA ILE A 160 -5.65 4.19 -9.69
C ILE A 160 -6.47 3.40 -10.72
N GLN A 161 -7.79 3.52 -10.72
CA GLN A 161 -8.66 2.84 -11.66
C GLN A 161 -8.41 3.25 -13.11
N ASP A 162 -8.16 4.53 -13.35
CA ASP A 162 -7.85 5.05 -14.69
C ASP A 162 -6.49 4.54 -15.18
N GLN A 163 -5.58 4.28 -14.25
CA GLN A 163 -4.24 3.81 -14.54
C GLN A 163 -4.16 2.30 -14.78
N GLN A 164 -5.05 1.51 -14.17
CA GLN A 164 -5.03 0.05 -14.24
C GLN A 164 -5.78 -0.55 -15.44
N ARG A 165 -6.13 0.24 -16.44
CA ARG A 165 -6.66 -0.21 -17.74
C ARG A 165 -7.84 -1.19 -17.65
N GLY A 166 -8.73 -1.03 -16.68
CA GLY A 166 -9.93 -1.84 -16.53
C GLY A 166 -9.74 -3.11 -15.69
N GLU A 167 -8.60 -3.29 -15.04
CA GLU A 167 -8.44 -4.31 -14.02
C GLU A 167 -9.25 -3.96 -12.77
N ILE A 168 -9.67 -4.97 -12.01
CA ILE A 168 -10.37 -4.77 -10.74
C ILE A 168 -9.39 -4.13 -9.75
N SER A 169 -9.83 -3.05 -9.11
CA SER A 169 -9.05 -2.34 -8.11
C SER A 169 -9.88 -2.11 -6.87
N LEU A 170 -9.24 -2.16 -5.71
CA LEU A 170 -9.83 -1.79 -4.46
C LEU A 170 -10.16 -0.29 -4.43
N THR A 171 -11.43 0.06 -4.44
CA THR A 171 -11.90 1.44 -4.55
C THR A 171 -12.26 2.09 -3.21
N TRP A 172 -11.89 1.48 -2.08
CA TRP A 172 -12.16 1.99 -0.75
C TRP A 172 -11.69 3.42 -0.55
N PHE A 173 -10.49 3.73 -1.02
CA PHE A 173 -9.93 5.08 -0.85
C PHE A 173 -10.63 6.13 -1.71
N THR A 174 -11.08 5.76 -2.91
CA THR A 174 -11.93 6.62 -3.74
C THR A 174 -13.25 6.95 -3.03
N GLU A 175 -13.85 5.97 -2.35
CA GLU A 175 -15.07 6.17 -1.60
C GLU A 175 -14.84 6.96 -0.28
N LEU A 176 -13.77 6.64 0.47
CA LEU A 176 -13.38 7.36 1.70
C LEU A 176 -13.09 8.84 1.42
N MET A 177 -12.44 9.16 0.29
CA MET A 177 -12.15 10.54 -0.10
C MET A 177 -13.39 11.39 -0.40
N LYS A 178 -14.56 10.78 -0.58
CA LYS A 178 -15.84 11.52 -0.63
C LYS A 178 -16.25 12.05 0.74
N CYS A 179 -15.74 11.47 1.84
CA CYS A 179 -15.99 11.92 3.21
C CYS A 179 -15.02 13.05 3.58
N GLN A 180 -15.55 14.22 3.92
CA GLN A 180 -14.72 15.36 4.33
C GLN A 180 -13.86 15.02 5.54
N GLN A 181 -14.42 14.33 6.52
CA GLN A 181 -13.73 13.96 7.76
C GLN A 181 -12.53 13.05 7.50
N PHE A 182 -12.61 12.14 6.53
CA PHE A 182 -11.45 11.34 6.14
C PHE A 182 -10.35 12.21 5.52
N ARG A 183 -10.71 13.14 4.63
CA ARG A 183 -9.73 14.09 4.06
C ARG A 183 -9.04 14.94 5.13
N GLU A 184 -9.78 15.35 6.15
CA GLU A 184 -9.22 16.10 7.30
C GLU A 184 -8.17 15.25 8.04
N VAL A 185 -8.45 13.97 8.32
CA VAL A 185 -7.50 13.06 8.94
C VAL A 185 -6.26 12.85 8.06
N VAL A 186 -6.45 12.61 6.76
CA VAL A 186 -5.34 12.46 5.80
C VAL A 186 -4.46 13.71 5.78
N GLN A 187 -5.05 14.91 5.75
CA GLN A 187 -4.31 16.18 5.78
C GLN A 187 -3.52 16.34 7.09
N GLU A 188 -4.14 16.06 8.23
CA GLU A 188 -3.49 16.12 9.54
C GLU A 188 -2.30 15.15 9.61
N ARG A 189 -2.51 13.90 9.18
CA ARG A 189 -1.46 12.88 9.15
C ARG A 189 -0.31 13.27 8.24
N TYR A 190 -0.61 13.83 7.08
CA TYR A 190 0.44 14.35 6.20
C TYR A 190 1.26 15.44 6.88
N GLN A 191 0.61 16.47 7.42
CA GLN A 191 1.29 17.64 7.98
C GLN A 191 2.13 17.31 9.23
N HIS A 192 1.60 16.45 10.11
CA HIS A 192 2.21 16.20 11.42
C HIS A 192 3.01 14.92 11.52
N THR A 193 2.83 13.96 10.60
CA THR A 193 3.52 12.67 10.63
C THR A 193 4.41 12.48 9.41
N MET A 194 3.87 12.56 8.21
CA MET A 194 4.61 12.21 6.99
C MET A 194 5.59 13.32 6.57
N ARG A 195 5.13 14.57 6.51
CA ARG A 195 5.96 15.71 6.07
C ARG A 195 7.29 15.84 6.84
N PRO A 196 7.34 15.75 8.19
CA PRO A 196 8.61 15.80 8.91
C PRO A 196 9.59 14.67 8.54
N LEU A 197 9.08 13.49 8.18
CA LEU A 197 9.90 12.38 7.69
C LEU A 197 10.45 12.68 6.28
N LEU A 198 9.63 13.26 5.42
CA LEU A 198 10.03 13.60 4.05
C LEU A 198 11.04 14.76 3.99
N GLU A 199 11.02 15.69 4.93
CA GLU A 199 12.01 16.77 5.03
C GLU A 199 13.44 16.23 5.22
N ASN A 200 13.61 15.07 5.85
CA ASN A 200 14.90 14.44 6.10
C ASN A 200 15.28 13.37 5.05
N TRP A 201 14.44 13.16 4.03
CA TRP A 201 14.63 12.09 3.06
C TRP A 201 15.98 12.16 2.34
N SER A 202 16.41 13.35 1.94
CA SER A 202 17.69 13.53 1.21
C SER A 202 18.90 13.09 2.03
N GLU A 203 18.91 13.37 3.32
CA GLU A 203 19.96 12.91 4.24
C GLU A 203 19.95 11.39 4.37
N THR A 204 18.77 10.80 4.61
CA THR A 204 18.58 9.35 4.69
C THR A 204 19.05 8.65 3.40
N CYS A 205 18.69 9.18 2.23
CA CYS A 205 19.11 8.62 0.95
C CYS A 205 20.64 8.68 0.77
N ASN A 206 21.30 9.77 1.18
CA ASN A 206 22.74 9.90 1.12
C ASN A 206 23.47 8.93 2.05
N ASP A 207 22.91 8.66 3.23
CA ASP A 207 23.46 7.67 4.17
C ASP A 207 23.35 6.25 3.58
N TYR A 208 22.22 5.88 2.99
CA TYR A 208 22.07 4.61 2.29
C TYR A 208 23.01 4.53 1.08
N ARG A 209 23.12 5.59 0.30
CA ARG A 209 24.04 5.68 -0.84
C ARG A 209 25.48 5.37 -0.40
N SER A 210 25.96 5.99 0.67
CA SER A 210 27.28 5.74 1.21
C SER A 210 27.46 4.32 1.70
N THR A 211 26.47 3.79 2.39
CA THR A 211 26.52 2.44 2.95
C THR A 211 26.50 1.36 1.87
N LEU A 212 25.71 1.56 0.81
CA LEU A 212 25.50 0.56 -0.25
C LEU A 212 26.51 0.66 -1.40
N GLU A 213 27.35 1.69 -1.48
CA GLU A 213 28.21 1.95 -2.62
C GLU A 213 29.06 0.74 -3.05
N ASN A 214 29.68 0.06 -2.10
CA ASN A 214 30.53 -1.10 -2.41
C ASN A 214 29.71 -2.33 -2.80
N SER A 215 28.56 -2.55 -2.15
CA SER A 215 27.66 -3.64 -2.50
C SER A 215 27.09 -3.45 -3.90
N ALA A 216 26.67 -2.23 -4.24
CA ALA A 216 26.19 -1.89 -5.57
C ALA A 216 27.27 -2.12 -6.64
N LYS A 217 28.51 -1.68 -6.40
CA LYS A 217 29.64 -1.96 -7.33
C LYS A 217 29.84 -3.47 -7.54
N MET A 218 29.74 -4.27 -6.48
CA MET A 218 29.89 -5.74 -6.58
C MET A 218 28.72 -6.38 -7.31
N GLU A 219 27.51 -5.85 -7.16
CA GLU A 219 26.32 -6.32 -7.86
C GLU A 219 26.50 -6.17 -9.39
N PHE A 220 26.95 -5.00 -9.86
CA PHE A 220 27.24 -4.76 -11.27
C PHE A 220 28.43 -5.58 -11.81
N VAL A 221 29.35 -6.03 -10.95
CA VAL A 221 30.42 -6.97 -11.34
C VAL A 221 29.90 -8.41 -11.46
N ARG A 222 28.98 -8.80 -10.57
CA ARG A 222 28.42 -10.15 -10.53
C ARG A 222 27.38 -10.39 -11.60
N TRP A 223 26.55 -9.40 -11.86
CA TRP A 223 25.45 -9.45 -12.81
C TRP A 223 25.63 -8.35 -13.84
N ASP A 224 25.61 -8.69 -15.11
CA ASP A 224 25.59 -7.69 -16.17
C ASP A 224 24.17 -7.12 -16.28
N LEU A 225 23.85 -6.18 -15.40
CA LEU A 225 22.51 -5.61 -15.27
C LEU A 225 22.13 -4.71 -16.47
N LYS A 226 23.12 -4.31 -17.29
CA LYS A 226 22.88 -3.46 -18.46
C LYS A 226 22.28 -4.20 -19.64
N ASP A 227 22.59 -5.49 -19.77
CA ASP A 227 22.23 -6.30 -20.92
C ASP A 227 21.21 -7.40 -20.58
N GLN A 228 20.57 -7.36 -19.42
CA GLN A 228 19.57 -8.37 -19.05
C GLN A 228 18.21 -8.08 -19.69
N PRO A 229 17.73 -8.94 -20.65
CA PRO A 229 16.41 -8.77 -21.21
C PRO A 229 15.34 -8.99 -20.13
N GLY A 230 14.43 -8.06 -19.98
CA GLY A 230 13.35 -8.13 -19.01
C GLY A 230 13.60 -7.37 -17.70
N THR A 231 14.78 -6.82 -17.47
CA THR A 231 14.91 -5.72 -16.51
C THR A 231 14.39 -4.47 -17.18
N ALA A 232 13.15 -4.22 -16.96
CA ALA A 232 12.35 -3.18 -17.60
C ALA A 232 12.83 -1.74 -17.36
N ARG A 233 14.02 -1.60 -16.87
CA ARG A 233 14.66 -0.37 -16.46
C ARG A 233 16.05 -0.23 -16.91
N ALA A 234 16.39 -0.85 -17.96
CA ALA A 234 17.53 -0.41 -18.74
C ALA A 234 17.26 1.00 -19.27
N ASP A 235 16.99 1.92 -18.37
CA ASP A 235 17.38 3.28 -18.63
C ASP A 235 18.88 3.23 -18.85
N GLU A 236 19.27 3.51 -20.06
CA GLU A 236 20.61 3.41 -20.61
C GLU A 236 21.65 4.29 -19.89
N SER A 237 21.30 4.91 -18.78
CA SER A 237 22.15 5.83 -18.03
C SER A 237 23.39 5.20 -17.43
N GLY A 238 23.35 3.93 -17.17
CA GLY A 238 24.53 3.10 -17.06
C GLY A 238 25.27 3.08 -15.73
N THR A 239 24.93 3.83 -14.70
CA THR A 239 25.60 3.73 -13.39
C THR A 239 24.61 3.80 -12.24
N TRP A 240 24.86 3.02 -11.20
CA TRP A 240 24.07 3.05 -9.96
C TRP A 240 23.97 4.47 -9.36
N GLN A 241 25.04 5.27 -9.43
CA GLN A 241 25.03 6.64 -8.94
C GLN A 241 24.03 7.52 -9.68
N GLN A 242 23.95 7.37 -11.01
CA GLN A 242 22.98 8.10 -11.83
C GLN A 242 21.54 7.67 -11.53
N ASP A 243 21.32 6.39 -11.25
CA ASP A 243 20.00 5.89 -10.89
C ASP A 243 19.57 6.42 -9.51
N VAL A 244 20.50 6.49 -8.55
CA VAL A 244 20.22 7.13 -7.23
C VAL A 244 19.94 8.63 -7.39
N ASP A 245 20.69 9.35 -8.26
CA ASP A 245 20.44 10.77 -8.53
C ASP A 245 19.02 10.99 -9.11
N LYS A 246 18.60 10.16 -10.06
CA LYS A 246 17.24 10.20 -10.63
C LYS A 246 16.16 9.92 -9.59
N LEU A 247 16.38 8.91 -8.75
CA LEU A 247 15.48 8.60 -7.66
C LEU A 247 15.34 9.79 -6.71
N GLN A 248 16.44 10.43 -6.31
CA GLN A 248 16.41 11.62 -5.45
C GLN A 248 15.67 12.78 -6.10
N ASP A 249 15.90 13.03 -7.39
CA ASP A 249 15.21 14.09 -8.14
C ASP A 249 13.70 13.82 -8.23
N TRP A 250 13.30 12.58 -8.49
CA TRP A 250 11.90 12.19 -8.53
C TRP A 250 11.21 12.40 -7.17
N ILE A 251 11.84 11.93 -6.09
CA ILE A 251 11.33 12.07 -4.72
C ILE A 251 11.20 13.55 -4.33
N ALA A 252 12.18 14.38 -4.70
CA ALA A 252 12.11 15.81 -4.41
C ALA A 252 10.91 16.47 -5.11
N GLN A 253 10.66 16.14 -6.38
CA GLN A 253 9.51 16.63 -7.14
C GLN A 253 8.20 16.13 -6.55
N ARG A 254 8.11 14.84 -6.21
CA ARG A 254 6.93 14.24 -5.62
C ARG A 254 6.59 14.84 -4.26
N THR A 255 7.61 15.00 -3.40
CA THR A 255 7.43 15.62 -2.08
C THR A 255 6.97 17.08 -2.19
N ALA A 256 7.53 17.84 -3.13
CA ALA A 256 7.10 19.22 -3.36
C ALA A 256 5.65 19.29 -3.86
N TYR A 257 5.24 18.39 -4.76
CA TYR A 257 3.86 18.28 -5.21
C TYR A 257 2.91 17.97 -4.05
N MET A 258 3.20 16.94 -3.27
CA MET A 258 2.35 16.54 -2.15
C MET A 258 2.26 17.64 -1.08
N THR A 259 3.38 18.29 -0.77
CA THR A 259 3.37 19.42 0.18
C THR A 259 2.40 20.50 -0.27
N LYS A 260 2.49 20.91 -1.52
CA LYS A 260 1.56 21.89 -2.08
C LYS A 260 0.12 21.39 -2.07
N ARG A 261 -0.10 20.14 -2.46
CA ARG A 261 -1.43 19.51 -2.55
C ARG A 261 -2.13 19.46 -1.19
N PHE A 262 -1.41 19.12 -0.13
CA PHE A 262 -1.95 19.01 1.23
C PHE A 262 -1.94 20.33 2.01
N ASP A 263 -1.18 21.35 1.60
CA ASP A 263 -1.23 22.68 2.22
C ASP A 263 -2.40 23.53 1.70
N ASP A 264 -2.70 23.48 0.39
CA ASP A 264 -3.55 24.49 -0.24
C ASP A 264 -5.06 24.14 -0.31
N GLU A 265 -5.44 22.91 -0.69
CA GLU A 265 -6.83 22.65 -1.11
C GLU A 265 -7.37 21.25 -0.79
N PHE A 266 -6.64 20.43 -0.09
CA PHE A 266 -6.99 19.00 0.01
C PHE A 266 -8.36 18.74 0.70
N VAL A 267 -8.73 19.55 1.67
CA VAL A 267 -9.99 19.40 2.42
C VAL A 267 -11.17 20.06 1.71
N ARG A 268 -10.92 20.99 0.79
CA ARG A 268 -11.96 21.67 0.04
C ARG A 268 -12.45 20.80 -1.12
#